data_b93ba46f485cb8c671773f4536098680
#
_entry.id   b93ba46f485cb8c671773f4536098680
#
_cell.length_a   1.000
_cell.length_b   1.000
_cell.length_c   1.000
_cell.angle_alpha   90.00
_cell.angle_beta   90.00
_cell.angle_gamma   90.00
#
_symmetry.space_group_name_H-M   'P 1'
#
loop_
_entity.id
_entity.type
_entity.pdbx_description
1 polymer ?
#
loop_
_entity_poly.entity_id
_entity_poly.type
_entity_poly.pdbx_seq_one_letter_code
_entity_poly.pdbx_strand_id
1 'polypeptide(L)'
;LTAILNQNIIKINYENVDANLPMQINKNREVISLKNPVITNQKKINVYPKNQEKIINNNPEPKKFNHIYVEIIKGDNLSKVFKNAGLGEVELINIMNSSPEGKELTRMFPGEKLEFIFTLDNKLTKIIRHKSILESIHFKKNGASNGEYIVNTVIKKPEKKIIYRSARIKDSLSLSADRAKISATTTMNMANIFGGVIDFVLDVRNGDTFSVAFEEYHLDGKKINDGVIVAAQYINKGKIFNAFRYTDPDGDTGYFNEFGVSMRKAFLRAPLDFTRVSSNFNMRRLHPITKQVKPHRGIDYAAPTGTPIFSTGDGRVIESSYNNTNGNYIFIRHGNSYVTKYLHLHKRSVSKGQRVKQGQIIGQVGSTGMSTGPHLHYEFLIDGVHHNPSTVLKKLPKAKELNPLFKKDFIESISYVKEKLENNFDSFYDG
;
A
#
# COMPACT_ATOMS: atom_id res chain seq x y z
N LEU A 1 -36.46 25.47 0.13
CA LEU A 1 -35.70 24.95 1.30
C LEU A 1 -34.36 24.43 0.78
N THR A 2 -33.33 25.27 0.88
CA THR A 2 -31.97 25.07 0.40
C THR A 2 -31.18 24.40 1.51
N ALA A 3 -30.70 23.17 1.30
CA ALA A 3 -29.75 22.51 2.18
C ALA A 3 -28.34 22.71 1.62
N ILE A 4 -27.50 23.44 2.34
CA ILE A 4 -26.09 23.65 2.08
C ILE A 4 -25.34 22.41 2.60
N LEU A 5 -24.78 21.61 1.70
CA LEU A 5 -23.86 20.53 2.04
C LEU A 5 -22.43 21.09 2.04
N ASN A 6 -21.86 21.21 3.23
CA ASN A 6 -20.43 21.47 3.43
C ASN A 6 -19.62 20.27 2.93
N GLN A 7 -18.91 20.46 1.83
CA GLN A 7 -17.92 19.51 1.33
C GLN A 7 -16.57 19.78 2.03
N ASN A 8 -16.26 18.99 3.03
CA ASN A 8 -14.87 18.83 3.50
C ASN A 8 -14.14 17.90 2.55
N ILE A 9 -13.44 18.48 1.59
CA ILE A 9 -12.52 17.75 0.69
C ILE A 9 -11.25 17.44 1.49
N ILE A 10 -11.10 16.21 1.95
CA ILE A 10 -9.83 15.69 2.45
C ILE A 10 -8.95 15.45 1.23
N LYS A 11 -7.95 16.30 1.01
CA LYS A 11 -6.86 16.05 0.06
C LYS A 11 -5.96 14.95 0.64
N ILE A 12 -6.11 13.74 0.13
CA ILE A 12 -5.16 12.67 0.39
C ILE A 12 -4.01 12.82 -0.61
N ASN A 13 -2.84 13.22 -0.13
CA ASN A 13 -1.61 13.20 -0.92
C ASN A 13 -1.16 11.74 -1.05
N TYR A 14 -1.24 11.19 -2.26
CA TYR A 14 -0.60 9.93 -2.61
C TYR A 14 0.85 10.22 -3.01
N GLU A 15 1.75 10.21 -2.04
CA GLU A 15 3.18 10.06 -2.32
C GLU A 15 3.63 8.68 -1.81
N ASN A 16 3.95 7.83 -2.78
CA ASN A 16 4.87 6.69 -2.74
C ASN A 16 4.86 5.77 -1.51
N VAL A 17 4.05 4.73 -1.57
CA VAL A 17 4.35 3.49 -0.85
C VAL A 17 4.75 2.45 -1.88
N ASP A 18 6.05 2.38 -2.18
CA ASP A 18 6.67 1.30 -2.94
C ASP A 18 6.68 0.03 -2.07
N ALA A 19 5.74 -0.87 -2.33
CA ALA A 19 5.61 -2.14 -1.60
C ALA A 19 6.55 -3.24 -2.13
N ASN A 20 7.53 -2.92 -2.98
CA ASN A 20 8.47 -3.87 -3.58
C ASN A 20 9.89 -3.31 -3.63
N LEU A 21 10.58 -3.34 -2.49
CA LEU A 21 12.05 -3.24 -2.49
C LEU A 21 12.64 -4.60 -2.17
N PRO A 22 13.44 -5.20 -3.07
CA PRO A 22 14.25 -6.36 -2.72
C PRO A 22 15.30 -5.93 -1.69
N MET A 23 15.35 -6.61 -0.55
CA MET A 23 16.38 -6.41 0.47
C MET A 23 17.75 -6.78 -0.10
N GLN A 24 18.56 -5.80 -0.44
CA GLN A 24 20.00 -5.99 -0.54
C GLN A 24 20.58 -5.97 0.88
N ILE A 25 21.09 -7.10 1.32
CA ILE A 25 21.73 -7.25 2.63
C ILE A 25 23.15 -6.65 2.52
N ASN A 26 23.33 -5.47 3.08
CA ASN A 26 24.66 -4.90 3.27
C ASN A 26 25.26 -5.43 4.58
N LYS A 27 26.51 -5.96 4.54
CA LYS A 27 27.15 -6.74 5.61
C LYS A 27 27.38 -6.02 6.95
N ASN A 28 27.02 -4.74 7.08
CA ASN A 28 27.27 -3.93 8.27
C ASN A 28 25.99 -3.47 8.99
N ARG A 29 24.95 -4.32 9.01
CA ARG A 29 23.69 -3.98 9.69
C ARG A 29 23.46 -4.88 10.91
N GLU A 30 23.41 -4.29 12.10
CA GLU A 30 22.96 -4.98 13.31
C GLU A 30 21.43 -5.04 13.34
N VAL A 31 20.89 -6.26 13.43
CA VAL A 31 19.46 -6.52 13.61
C VAL A 31 19.22 -6.85 15.07
N ILE A 32 18.62 -5.91 15.81
CA ILE A 32 18.25 -6.15 17.21
C ILE A 32 16.90 -6.88 17.24
N SER A 33 16.91 -8.15 17.64
CA SER A 33 15.71 -8.93 17.91
C SER A 33 15.40 -8.88 19.41
N LEU A 34 14.30 -8.26 19.79
CA LEU A 34 13.79 -8.31 21.15
C LEU A 34 13.15 -9.69 21.38
N LYS A 35 13.80 -10.56 22.18
CA LYS A 35 13.19 -11.80 22.64
C LYS A 35 12.23 -11.49 23.78
N ASN A 36 10.98 -11.84 23.62
CA ASN A 36 10.01 -11.85 24.73
C ASN A 36 10.36 -13.00 25.71
N PRO A 37 10.25 -12.77 27.02
CA PRO A 37 10.41 -13.87 27.98
C PRO A 37 9.19 -14.80 27.90
N VAL A 38 9.46 -16.07 27.69
CA VAL A 38 8.45 -17.13 27.76
C VAL A 38 8.09 -17.32 29.25
N ILE A 39 6.85 -17.06 29.61
CA ILE A 39 6.32 -17.37 30.95
C ILE A 39 5.96 -18.86 30.95
N THR A 40 6.84 -19.69 31.49
CA THR A 40 6.51 -21.06 31.86
C THR A 40 6.03 -21.12 33.30
N ASN A 41 4.76 -21.49 33.50
CA ASN A 41 4.22 -21.87 34.80
C ASN A 41 4.92 -23.13 35.29
N GLN A 42 5.69 -23.04 36.36
CA GLN A 42 6.06 -24.21 37.17
C GLN A 42 5.78 -23.96 38.63
N LYS A 43 5.28 -25.05 39.25
CA LYS A 43 4.79 -25.22 40.63
C LYS A 43 5.82 -24.85 41.70
N LYS A 44 5.30 -24.30 42.79
CA LYS A 44 5.99 -24.08 44.08
C LYS A 44 6.61 -25.35 44.61
N ILE A 45 7.89 -25.31 44.97
CA ILE A 45 8.50 -26.15 46.01
C ILE A 45 9.32 -25.23 46.91
N ASN A 46 8.95 -25.20 48.20
CA ASN A 46 9.67 -24.51 49.26
C ASN A 46 10.88 -25.35 49.69
N VAL A 47 12.07 -24.76 49.65
CA VAL A 47 13.17 -25.18 50.57
C VAL A 47 14.00 -23.92 50.87
N TYR A 48 14.10 -23.56 52.16
CA TYR A 48 15.12 -22.63 52.67
C TYR A 48 16.42 -23.41 52.97
N PRO A 49 17.62 -22.80 52.79
CA PRO A 49 18.29 -22.29 53.98
C PRO A 49 18.94 -20.90 53.80
N LYS A 50 19.11 -20.26 54.97
CA LYS A 50 19.87 -19.03 55.21
C LYS A 50 21.33 -19.17 54.79
N ASN A 51 21.82 -18.21 54.01
CA ASN A 51 23.12 -17.58 54.22
C ASN A 51 23.08 -16.17 53.59
N GLN A 52 23.37 -15.18 54.41
CA GLN A 52 23.48 -13.77 53.99
C GLN A 52 24.87 -13.60 53.37
N GLU A 53 24.93 -13.54 52.04
CA GLU A 53 26.02 -12.87 51.34
C GLU A 53 25.53 -11.52 50.86
N LYS A 54 26.20 -10.45 51.30
CA LYS A 54 26.03 -9.10 50.82
C LYS A 54 26.32 -9.07 49.31
N ILE A 55 25.27 -9.12 48.48
CA ILE A 55 25.40 -8.80 47.06
C ILE A 55 25.52 -7.29 47.00
N ILE A 56 26.73 -6.81 46.74
CA ILE A 56 27.00 -5.44 46.32
C ILE A 56 26.38 -5.31 44.94
N ASN A 57 25.20 -4.69 44.88
CA ASN A 57 24.52 -4.34 43.64
C ASN A 57 25.29 -3.19 42.95
N ASN A 58 26.32 -3.54 42.17
CA ASN A 58 26.96 -2.65 41.23
C ASN A 58 26.14 -2.57 39.95
N ASN A 59 24.85 -2.23 40.04
CA ASN A 59 24.09 -1.77 38.90
C ASN A 59 24.36 -0.27 38.79
N PRO A 60 25.06 0.25 37.74
CA PRO A 60 25.24 1.68 37.60
C PRO A 60 23.86 2.31 37.46
N GLU A 61 23.53 3.28 38.29
CA GLU A 61 22.33 4.09 38.16
C GLU A 61 22.19 4.51 36.70
N PRO A 62 20.98 4.49 36.11
CA PRO A 62 20.78 4.90 34.70
C PRO A 62 21.26 6.35 34.58
N LYS A 63 22.36 6.57 33.85
CA LYS A 63 22.86 7.90 33.54
C LYS A 63 21.71 8.68 32.89
N LYS A 64 21.22 9.72 33.58
CA LYS A 64 20.22 10.63 33.04
C LYS A 64 20.87 11.38 31.89
N PHE A 65 20.25 11.37 30.72
CA PHE A 65 20.66 12.13 29.52
C PHE A 65 19.60 13.16 29.19
N ASN A 66 20.06 14.29 28.62
CA ASN A 66 19.19 15.30 28.04
C ASN A 66 18.99 15.00 26.57
N HIS A 67 17.76 15.01 26.08
CA HIS A 67 17.38 14.72 24.70
C HIS A 67 16.82 15.98 24.05
N ILE A 68 17.36 16.35 22.89
CA ILE A 68 16.85 17.44 22.05
C ILE A 68 16.38 16.83 20.73
N TYR A 69 15.11 17.07 20.37
CA TYR A 69 14.53 16.61 19.13
C TYR A 69 14.35 17.78 18.16
N VAL A 70 14.85 17.63 16.94
CA VAL A 70 14.68 18.61 15.85
C VAL A 70 14.02 17.91 14.68
N GLU A 71 12.84 18.38 14.27
CA GLU A 71 12.15 17.92 13.08
C GLU A 71 12.64 18.72 11.87
N ILE A 72 12.96 18.03 10.78
CA ILE A 72 13.44 18.64 9.54
C ILE A 72 12.26 19.21 8.77
N ILE A 73 12.26 20.49 8.48
CA ILE A 73 11.25 21.15 7.67
C ILE A 73 11.81 21.56 6.30
N LYS A 74 10.91 21.82 5.35
CA LYS A 74 11.31 22.26 4.00
C LYS A 74 12.13 23.56 4.08
N GLY A 75 13.35 23.52 3.50
CA GLY A 75 14.29 24.66 3.50
C GLY A 75 15.30 24.64 4.65
N ASP A 76 15.28 23.64 5.54
CA ASP A 76 16.34 23.48 6.52
C ASP A 76 17.65 23.01 5.88
N ASN A 77 18.75 23.44 6.48
CA ASN A 77 20.07 22.90 6.23
C ASN A 77 20.69 22.40 7.54
N LEU A 78 21.70 21.55 7.43
CA LEU A 78 22.33 20.93 8.59
C LEU A 78 22.90 21.92 9.59
N SER A 79 23.55 23.01 9.14
CA SER A 79 24.13 24.03 10.04
C SER A 79 23.04 24.66 10.90
N LYS A 80 21.86 24.96 10.33
CA LYS A 80 20.72 25.49 11.08
C LYS A 80 20.19 24.48 12.10
N VAL A 81 20.06 23.21 11.70
CA VAL A 81 19.58 22.13 12.56
C VAL A 81 20.51 21.92 13.75
N PHE A 82 21.84 21.89 13.52
CA PHE A 82 22.83 21.75 14.57
C PHE A 82 22.83 22.96 15.51
N LYS A 83 22.74 24.18 14.96
CA LYS A 83 22.64 25.41 15.74
C LYS A 83 21.38 25.39 16.65
N ASN A 84 20.25 24.92 16.15
CA ASN A 84 19.02 24.78 16.95
C ASN A 84 19.18 23.76 18.10
N ALA A 85 20.08 22.77 17.93
CA ALA A 85 20.43 21.82 18.99
C ALA A 85 21.57 22.33 19.91
N GLY A 86 22.04 23.60 19.74
CA GLY A 86 23.11 24.16 20.53
C GLY A 86 24.54 23.71 20.13
N LEU A 87 24.69 23.18 18.90
CA LEU A 87 25.95 22.63 18.38
C LEU A 87 26.54 23.52 17.31
N GLY A 88 27.90 23.56 17.27
CA GLY A 88 28.64 24.27 16.24
C GLY A 88 28.93 23.46 14.98
N GLU A 89 29.48 24.13 13.95
CA GLU A 89 29.84 23.52 12.67
C GLU A 89 30.94 22.46 12.77
N VAL A 90 31.83 22.60 13.77
CA VAL A 90 32.94 21.65 14.01
C VAL A 90 32.38 20.24 14.27
N GLU A 91 31.33 20.12 15.08
CA GLU A 91 30.71 18.85 15.38
C GLU A 91 30.07 18.21 14.13
N LEU A 92 29.43 19.02 13.30
CA LEU A 92 28.89 18.59 12.01
C LEU A 92 29.97 18.05 11.07
N ILE A 93 31.10 18.77 10.94
CA ILE A 93 32.25 18.38 10.09
C ILE A 93 32.83 17.04 10.58
N ASN A 94 33.01 16.89 11.89
CA ASN A 94 33.55 15.67 12.50
C ASN A 94 32.66 14.47 12.17
N ILE A 95 31.35 14.60 12.28
CA ILE A 95 30.41 13.53 11.92
C ILE A 95 30.48 13.20 10.44
N MET A 96 30.49 14.19 9.56
CA MET A 96 30.53 13.99 8.11
C MET A 96 31.82 13.31 7.65
N ASN A 97 32.92 13.50 8.36
CA ASN A 97 34.22 12.92 8.05
C ASN A 97 34.46 11.55 8.72
N SER A 98 33.64 11.17 9.68
CA SER A 98 33.84 9.95 10.46
C SER A 98 33.67 8.66 9.66
N SER A 99 32.80 8.66 8.64
CA SER A 99 32.53 7.51 7.79
C SER A 99 31.76 7.92 6.51
N PRO A 100 31.68 7.05 5.48
CA PRO A 100 30.79 7.26 4.33
C PRO A 100 29.34 7.50 4.74
N GLU A 101 28.86 6.81 5.77
CA GLU A 101 27.50 6.95 6.33
C GLU A 101 27.31 8.29 7.05
N GLY A 102 28.38 8.92 7.52
CA GLY A 102 28.35 10.28 8.07
C GLY A 102 27.80 11.29 7.07
N LYS A 103 28.11 11.11 5.78
CA LYS A 103 27.58 11.92 4.67
C LYS A 103 26.08 11.73 4.43
N GLU A 104 25.47 10.67 4.95
CA GLU A 104 24.01 10.46 4.84
C GLU A 104 23.23 11.57 5.56
N LEU A 105 23.80 12.24 6.57
CA LEU A 105 23.17 13.40 7.19
C LEU A 105 22.86 14.52 6.17
N THR A 106 23.64 14.65 5.09
CA THR A 106 23.39 15.67 4.06
C THR A 106 22.14 15.40 3.21
N ARG A 107 21.63 14.17 3.24
CA ARG A 107 20.47 13.73 2.46
C ARG A 107 19.20 13.63 3.31
N MET A 108 18.96 14.59 4.18
CA MET A 108 17.76 14.63 5.00
C MET A 108 16.55 15.07 4.20
N PHE A 109 15.39 14.53 4.56
CA PHE A 109 14.11 14.89 3.97
C PHE A 109 13.20 15.57 5.00
N PRO A 110 12.34 16.50 4.57
CA PRO A 110 11.32 17.07 5.45
C PRO A 110 10.44 15.99 6.09
N GLY A 111 10.19 16.12 7.41
CA GLY A 111 9.47 15.13 8.22
C GLY A 111 10.36 14.12 8.95
N GLU A 112 11.64 14.00 8.59
CA GLU A 112 12.60 13.23 9.39
C GLU A 112 12.93 13.95 10.70
N LYS A 113 13.37 13.19 11.72
CA LYS A 113 13.74 13.74 13.04
C LYS A 113 15.17 13.41 13.38
N LEU A 114 15.87 14.40 13.90
CA LEU A 114 17.16 14.22 14.57
C LEU A 114 16.97 14.31 16.08
N GLU A 115 17.53 13.36 16.78
CA GLU A 115 17.60 13.31 18.24
C GLU A 115 19.05 13.47 18.67
N PHE A 116 19.31 14.50 19.46
CA PHE A 116 20.64 14.77 20.05
C PHE A 116 20.62 14.39 21.52
N ILE A 117 21.56 13.57 21.93
CA ILE A 117 21.66 13.03 23.29
C ILE A 117 22.90 13.58 23.97
N PHE A 118 22.66 14.29 25.05
CA PHE A 118 23.71 14.96 25.84
C PHE A 118 23.82 14.34 27.23
N THR A 119 25.02 14.37 27.82
CA THR A 119 25.20 14.15 29.25
C THR A 119 24.61 15.32 30.04
N LEU A 120 24.48 15.18 31.37
CA LEU A 120 23.98 16.26 32.23
C LEU A 120 24.88 17.51 32.24
N ASP A 121 26.14 17.37 31.93
CA ASP A 121 27.13 18.45 31.75
C ASP A 121 27.16 18.95 30.30
N ASN A 122 26.07 18.76 29.56
CA ASN A 122 25.83 19.26 28.18
C ASN A 122 26.87 18.80 27.14
N LYS A 123 27.51 17.65 27.32
CA LYS A 123 28.40 17.07 26.31
C LYS A 123 27.61 16.14 25.39
N LEU A 124 27.68 16.37 24.08
CA LEU A 124 27.06 15.51 23.07
C LEU A 124 27.70 14.12 23.13
N THR A 125 26.86 13.07 23.23
CA THR A 125 27.29 11.67 23.27
C THR A 125 26.85 10.91 22.03
N LYS A 126 25.68 11.26 21.48
CA LYS A 126 25.06 10.52 20.39
C LYS A 126 24.11 11.42 19.61
N ILE A 127 24.03 11.18 18.30
CA ILE A 127 22.95 11.70 17.44
C ILE A 127 22.24 10.51 16.82
N ILE A 128 20.90 10.58 16.73
CA ILE A 128 20.09 9.57 16.06
C ILE A 128 19.28 10.28 14.98
N ARG A 129 19.46 9.87 13.72
CA ARG A 129 18.60 10.24 12.62
C ARG A 129 17.50 9.20 12.48
N HIS A 130 16.26 9.57 12.76
CA HIS A 130 15.08 8.75 12.55
C HIS A 130 14.58 8.91 11.11
N LYS A 131 14.98 7.99 10.22
CA LYS A 131 14.54 7.98 8.81
C LYS A 131 13.09 7.50 8.69
N SER A 132 12.71 6.58 9.56
CA SER A 132 11.36 6.07 9.70
C SER A 132 11.14 5.52 11.10
N ILE A 133 9.93 5.04 11.39
CA ILE A 133 9.65 4.35 12.66
C ILE A 133 10.47 3.05 12.81
N LEU A 134 10.93 2.46 11.70
CA LEU A 134 11.67 1.20 11.66
C LEU A 134 13.17 1.36 11.43
N GLU A 135 13.62 2.49 10.87
CA GLU A 135 15.03 2.69 10.49
C GLU A 135 15.58 3.97 11.10
N SER A 136 16.71 3.84 11.77
CA SER A 136 17.46 4.98 12.31
C SER A 136 18.96 4.80 12.10
N ILE A 137 19.68 5.92 11.93
CA ILE A 137 21.13 5.96 11.86
C ILE A 137 21.63 6.60 13.14
N HIS A 138 22.52 5.89 13.83
CA HIS A 138 23.07 6.27 15.12
C HIS A 138 24.52 6.72 14.93
N PHE A 139 24.83 7.93 15.31
CA PHE A 139 26.15 8.53 15.33
C PHE A 139 26.60 8.64 16.79
N LYS A 140 27.43 7.72 17.27
CA LYS A 140 27.92 7.68 18.64
C LYS A 140 29.33 8.24 18.71
N LYS A 141 29.57 9.22 19.57
CA LYS A 141 30.90 9.80 19.76
C LYS A 141 31.87 8.73 20.31
N ASN A 142 33.04 8.61 19.66
CA ASN A 142 34.09 7.69 20.11
C ASN A 142 34.81 8.31 21.30
N GLY A 143 34.68 7.71 22.48
CA GLY A 143 35.32 8.24 23.70
C GLY A 143 36.86 8.16 23.70
N ALA A 144 37.44 7.34 22.81
CA ALA A 144 38.89 7.13 22.74
C ALA A 144 39.59 8.03 21.74
N SER A 145 38.86 8.65 20.79
CA SER A 145 39.40 9.50 19.71
C SER A 145 38.76 10.88 19.72
N ASN A 146 39.55 11.90 19.59
CA ASN A 146 39.08 13.30 19.64
C ASN A 146 38.23 13.61 18.36
N GLY A 147 36.92 13.62 18.50
CA GLY A 147 36.00 14.11 17.45
C GLY A 147 35.48 13.04 16.48
N GLU A 148 35.88 11.77 16.57
CA GLU A 148 35.40 10.72 15.70
C GLU A 148 34.03 10.17 16.16
N TYR A 149 33.21 9.71 15.18
CA TYR A 149 31.93 9.06 15.42
C TYR A 149 31.91 7.65 14.84
N ILE A 150 31.36 6.73 15.61
CA ILE A 150 31.00 5.38 15.16
C ILE A 150 29.57 5.47 14.64
N VAL A 151 29.37 5.09 13.37
CA VAL A 151 28.07 5.17 12.70
C VAL A 151 27.49 3.79 12.46
N ASN A 152 26.28 3.57 12.96
CA ASN A 152 25.54 2.30 12.81
C ASN A 152 24.11 2.55 12.36
N THR A 153 23.64 1.77 11.39
CA THR A 153 22.22 1.75 11.02
C THR A 153 21.49 0.70 11.85
N VAL A 154 20.43 1.11 12.53
CA VAL A 154 19.56 0.24 13.33
C VAL A 154 18.25 0.06 12.60
N ILE A 155 17.89 -1.20 12.31
CA ILE A 155 16.62 -1.57 11.69
C ILE A 155 15.83 -2.38 12.72
N LYS A 156 14.69 -1.86 13.14
CA LYS A 156 13.76 -2.56 14.01
C LYS A 156 12.85 -3.46 13.17
N LYS A 157 12.65 -4.71 13.63
CA LYS A 157 11.68 -5.62 13.02
C LYS A 157 10.34 -5.50 13.73
N PRO A 158 9.26 -5.15 13.01
CA PRO A 158 7.94 -5.16 13.62
C PRO A 158 7.46 -6.59 13.85
N GLU A 159 6.69 -6.78 14.92
CA GLU A 159 5.93 -8.01 15.17
C GLU A 159 4.74 -8.05 14.22
N LYS A 160 4.54 -9.17 13.52
CA LYS A 160 3.42 -9.39 12.61
C LYS A 160 2.36 -10.25 13.31
N LYS A 161 1.11 -9.79 13.32
CA LYS A 161 -0.07 -10.51 13.80
C LYS A 161 -1.11 -10.63 12.70
N ILE A 162 -1.86 -11.73 12.70
CA ILE A 162 -3.06 -11.86 11.86
C ILE A 162 -4.26 -11.46 12.70
N ILE A 163 -4.98 -10.44 12.24
CA ILE A 163 -6.15 -9.89 12.90
C ILE A 163 -7.39 -10.27 12.10
N TYR A 164 -8.41 -10.73 12.81
CA TYR A 164 -9.71 -11.09 12.23
C TYR A 164 -10.74 -10.02 12.65
N ARG A 165 -11.52 -9.55 11.70
CA ARG A 165 -12.60 -8.58 11.92
C ARG A 165 -13.80 -8.94 11.06
N SER A 166 -14.99 -8.76 11.62
CA SER A 166 -16.26 -8.95 10.92
C SER A 166 -17.16 -7.74 11.13
N ALA A 167 -18.01 -7.45 10.15
CA ALA A 167 -19.02 -6.41 10.26
C ALA A 167 -20.25 -6.73 9.41
N ARG A 168 -21.41 -6.22 9.88
CA ARG A 168 -22.64 -6.14 9.09
C ARG A 168 -22.80 -4.73 8.55
N ILE A 169 -23.15 -4.61 7.29
CA ILE A 169 -23.42 -3.32 6.67
C ILE A 169 -24.77 -2.80 7.14
N LYS A 170 -24.75 -1.64 7.78
CA LYS A 170 -25.94 -0.90 8.21
C LYS A 170 -26.21 0.31 7.33
N ASP A 171 -25.14 1.02 6.94
CA ASP A 171 -25.20 2.27 6.16
C ASP A 171 -24.37 2.12 4.88
N SER A 172 -23.05 2.13 5.03
CA SER A 172 -22.08 1.94 3.94
C SER A 172 -20.98 0.97 4.35
N LEU A 173 -20.28 0.41 3.36
CA LEU A 173 -19.12 -0.43 3.60
C LEU A 173 -18.08 0.28 4.48
N SER A 174 -17.73 1.53 4.13
CA SER A 174 -16.70 2.30 4.84
C SER A 174 -17.05 2.57 6.30
N LEU A 175 -18.28 2.99 6.59
CA LEU A 175 -18.72 3.27 7.96
C LEU A 175 -18.80 1.98 8.80
N SER A 176 -19.25 0.88 8.21
CA SER A 176 -19.33 -0.40 8.90
C SER A 176 -17.95 -0.99 9.18
N ALA A 177 -17.00 -0.81 8.26
CA ALA A 177 -15.61 -1.21 8.44
C ALA A 177 -14.90 -0.37 9.52
N ASP A 178 -15.13 0.93 9.54
CA ASP A 178 -14.57 1.84 10.56
C ASP A 178 -15.04 1.46 11.98
N ARG A 179 -16.35 1.19 12.17
CA ARG A 179 -16.89 0.67 13.44
C ARG A 179 -16.24 -0.65 13.86
N ALA A 180 -15.88 -1.50 12.92
CA ALA A 180 -15.15 -2.75 13.16
C ALA A 180 -13.64 -2.56 13.35
N LYS A 181 -13.16 -1.30 13.38
CA LYS A 181 -11.73 -0.93 13.49
C LYS A 181 -10.87 -1.50 12.34
N ILE A 182 -11.45 -1.51 11.14
CA ILE A 182 -10.76 -1.84 9.90
C ILE A 182 -10.39 -0.52 9.22
N SER A 183 -9.12 -0.34 8.87
CA SER A 183 -8.65 0.89 8.24
C SER A 183 -9.29 1.12 6.86
N ALA A 184 -9.35 2.37 6.42
CA ALA A 184 -9.84 2.72 5.09
C ALA A 184 -9.03 2.01 3.99
N THR A 185 -7.72 1.86 4.16
CA THR A 185 -6.85 1.13 3.23
C THR A 185 -7.22 -0.35 3.15
N THR A 186 -7.38 -1.03 4.28
CA THR A 186 -7.80 -2.44 4.32
C THR A 186 -9.19 -2.62 3.73
N THR A 187 -10.13 -1.71 4.00
CA THR A 187 -11.48 -1.71 3.43
C THR A 187 -11.45 -1.58 1.90
N MET A 188 -10.66 -0.67 1.37
CA MET A 188 -10.50 -0.47 -0.07
C MET A 188 -9.85 -1.69 -0.73
N ASN A 189 -8.83 -2.26 -0.10
CA ASN A 189 -8.17 -3.48 -0.59
C ASN A 189 -9.16 -4.65 -0.64
N MET A 190 -10.03 -4.82 0.37
CA MET A 190 -11.09 -5.82 0.35
C MET A 190 -12.09 -5.58 -0.79
N ALA A 191 -12.52 -4.35 -1.00
CA ALA A 191 -13.39 -4.00 -2.11
C ALA A 191 -12.73 -4.30 -3.47
N ASN A 192 -11.44 -4.05 -3.61
CA ASN A 192 -10.68 -4.37 -4.82
C ASN A 192 -10.58 -5.90 -5.04
N ILE A 193 -10.39 -6.69 -3.98
CA ILE A 193 -10.35 -8.16 -4.06
C ILE A 193 -11.67 -8.69 -4.63
N PHE A 194 -12.80 -8.25 -4.10
CA PHE A 194 -14.12 -8.71 -4.52
C PHE A 194 -14.69 -7.95 -5.73
N GLY A 195 -14.09 -6.86 -6.18
CA GLY A 195 -14.55 -6.04 -7.29
C GLY A 195 -14.71 -6.80 -8.62
N GLY A 196 -14.13 -8.00 -8.68
CA GLY A 196 -14.37 -8.97 -9.75
C GLY A 196 -15.75 -9.62 -9.71
N VAL A 197 -16.37 -9.77 -8.56
CA VAL A 197 -17.61 -10.54 -8.34
C VAL A 197 -18.74 -9.71 -7.73
N ILE A 198 -18.44 -8.60 -7.07
CA ILE A 198 -19.36 -7.66 -6.42
C ILE A 198 -19.16 -6.25 -6.97
N ASP A 199 -20.24 -5.59 -7.33
CA ASP A 199 -20.22 -4.16 -7.66
C ASP A 199 -20.48 -3.36 -6.37
N PHE A 200 -19.42 -2.87 -5.72
CA PHE A 200 -19.52 -2.15 -4.44
C PHE A 200 -20.28 -0.82 -4.52
N VAL A 201 -20.58 -0.33 -5.71
CA VAL A 201 -21.43 0.86 -5.91
C VAL A 201 -22.90 0.49 -6.02
N LEU A 202 -23.20 -0.65 -6.68
CA LEU A 202 -24.57 -1.00 -7.05
C LEU A 202 -25.13 -2.20 -6.26
N ASP A 203 -24.27 -3.13 -5.80
CA ASP A 203 -24.71 -4.41 -5.24
C ASP A 203 -24.75 -4.45 -3.71
N VAL A 204 -23.99 -3.55 -3.05
CA VAL A 204 -23.92 -3.48 -1.57
C VAL A 204 -25.29 -3.11 -0.98
N ARG A 205 -25.72 -3.86 0.03
CA ARG A 205 -27.02 -3.68 0.70
C ARG A 205 -26.86 -3.63 2.21
N ASN A 206 -27.80 -2.97 2.86
CA ASN A 206 -28.01 -3.14 4.27
C ASN A 206 -28.30 -4.61 4.59
N GLY A 207 -27.64 -5.16 5.59
CA GLY A 207 -27.71 -6.57 5.96
C GLY A 207 -26.61 -7.45 5.36
N ASP A 208 -25.89 -6.99 4.31
CA ASP A 208 -24.70 -7.69 3.84
C ASP A 208 -23.66 -7.78 4.98
N THR A 209 -22.83 -8.79 4.93
CA THR A 209 -21.79 -9.00 5.95
C THR A 209 -20.46 -9.30 5.31
N PHE A 210 -19.41 -8.95 6.03
CA PHE A 210 -18.06 -9.30 5.61
C PHE A 210 -17.17 -9.64 6.79
N SER A 211 -16.20 -10.51 6.55
CA SER A 211 -15.12 -10.86 7.45
C SER A 211 -13.79 -10.71 6.72
N VAL A 212 -12.78 -10.25 7.41
CA VAL A 212 -11.44 -10.05 6.85
C VAL A 212 -10.38 -10.48 7.85
N ALA A 213 -9.41 -11.27 7.35
CA ALA A 213 -8.19 -11.61 8.04
C ALA A 213 -7.03 -10.86 7.35
N PHE A 214 -6.29 -10.05 8.10
CA PHE A 214 -5.21 -9.22 7.55
C PHE A 214 -4.02 -9.16 8.50
N GLU A 215 -2.86 -8.91 7.95
CA GLU A 215 -1.64 -8.67 8.73
C GLU A 215 -1.74 -7.31 9.43
N GLU A 216 -1.30 -7.26 10.67
CA GLU A 216 -1.12 -6.02 11.43
C GLU A 216 0.29 -6.01 12.01
N TYR A 217 1.01 -4.91 11.78
CA TYR A 217 2.39 -4.77 12.22
C TYR A 217 2.46 -3.92 13.49
N HIS A 218 3.19 -4.43 14.48
CA HIS A 218 3.38 -3.80 15.79
C HIS A 218 4.85 -3.56 16.05
N LEU A 219 5.15 -2.44 16.70
CA LEU A 219 6.47 -2.13 17.21
C LEU A 219 6.35 -1.69 18.68
N ASP A 220 7.11 -2.33 19.56
CA ASP A 220 7.08 -2.05 21.00
C ASP A 220 5.64 -2.10 21.57
N GLY A 221 4.84 -3.09 21.12
CA GLY A 221 3.44 -3.30 21.52
C GLY A 221 2.42 -2.34 20.87
N LYS A 222 2.87 -1.34 20.09
CA LYS A 222 1.99 -0.38 19.42
C LYS A 222 1.82 -0.74 17.96
N LYS A 223 0.59 -0.67 17.48
CA LYS A 223 0.28 -0.82 16.05
C LYS A 223 0.95 0.30 15.24
N ILE A 224 1.61 -0.07 14.15
CA ILE A 224 2.23 0.88 13.22
C ILE A 224 1.49 0.97 11.89
N ASN A 225 1.04 -0.16 11.33
CA ASN A 225 0.25 -0.19 10.10
C ASN A 225 -0.47 -1.53 9.93
N ASP A 226 -1.43 -1.55 9.00
CA ASP A 226 -1.99 -2.78 8.43
C ASP A 226 -1.10 -3.26 7.29
N GLY A 227 -1.04 -4.58 7.12
CA GLY A 227 -0.39 -5.24 6.01
C GLY A 227 -1.40 -5.78 4.99
N VAL A 228 -1.04 -6.90 4.35
CA VAL A 228 -1.88 -7.50 3.32
C VAL A 228 -3.07 -8.26 3.92
N ILE A 229 -4.18 -8.29 3.20
CA ILE A 229 -5.29 -9.19 3.51
C ILE A 229 -4.85 -10.62 3.16
N VAL A 230 -4.96 -11.54 4.11
CA VAL A 230 -4.62 -12.96 3.91
C VAL A 230 -5.85 -13.78 3.52
N ALA A 231 -7.03 -13.39 4.02
CA ALA A 231 -8.30 -13.95 3.60
C ALA A 231 -9.43 -12.94 3.82
N ALA A 232 -10.49 -13.07 3.03
CA ALA A 232 -11.71 -12.31 3.22
C ALA A 232 -12.92 -13.12 2.80
N GLN A 233 -14.06 -12.86 3.42
CA GLN A 233 -15.37 -13.37 3.05
C GLN A 233 -16.33 -12.19 2.92
N TYR A 234 -17.18 -12.22 1.93
CA TYR A 234 -18.27 -11.27 1.76
C TYR A 234 -19.57 -12.01 1.47
N ILE A 235 -20.63 -11.70 2.20
CA ILE A 235 -21.96 -12.27 1.97
C ILE A 235 -22.86 -11.16 1.43
N ASN A 236 -23.27 -11.29 0.18
CA ASN A 236 -24.17 -10.38 -0.49
C ASN A 236 -25.44 -11.10 -0.89
N LYS A 237 -26.58 -10.65 -0.39
CA LYS A 237 -27.90 -11.27 -0.66
C LYS A 237 -27.90 -12.79 -0.40
N GLY A 238 -27.27 -13.23 0.67
CA GLY A 238 -27.14 -14.64 1.05
C GLY A 238 -26.12 -15.44 0.24
N LYS A 239 -25.49 -14.85 -0.78
CA LYS A 239 -24.42 -15.51 -1.55
C LYS A 239 -23.06 -15.23 -0.93
N ILE A 240 -22.34 -16.30 -0.62
CA ILE A 240 -21.00 -16.25 -0.01
C ILE A 240 -19.95 -16.14 -1.10
N PHE A 241 -19.02 -15.23 -0.89
CA PHE A 241 -17.82 -15.03 -1.70
C PHE A 241 -16.61 -15.12 -0.78
N ASN A 242 -15.73 -16.09 -1.01
CA ASN A 242 -14.49 -16.27 -0.27
C ASN A 242 -13.30 -15.82 -1.13
N ALA A 243 -12.27 -15.28 -0.50
CA ALA A 243 -11.03 -14.88 -1.16
C ALA A 243 -9.85 -15.20 -0.24
N PHE A 244 -8.93 -16.04 -0.70
CA PHE A 244 -7.72 -16.44 0.01
C PHE A 244 -6.50 -16.00 -0.78
N ARG A 245 -5.55 -15.32 -0.11
CA ARG A 245 -4.29 -14.91 -0.71
C ARG A 245 -3.38 -16.12 -0.85
N TYR A 246 -2.84 -16.30 -2.05
CA TYR A 246 -1.88 -17.36 -2.32
C TYR A 246 -0.77 -16.83 -3.23
N THR A 247 0.46 -17.22 -2.93
CA THR A 247 1.63 -17.00 -3.77
C THR A 247 2.09 -18.35 -4.27
N ASP A 248 2.06 -18.53 -5.58
CA ASP A 248 2.46 -19.80 -6.19
C ASP A 248 3.98 -19.98 -6.19
N PRO A 249 4.51 -21.19 -6.49
CA PRO A 249 5.93 -21.47 -6.56
C PRO A 249 6.69 -20.63 -7.61
N ASP A 250 5.98 -20.08 -8.61
CA ASP A 250 6.56 -19.18 -9.63
C ASP A 250 6.66 -17.72 -9.11
N GLY A 251 6.15 -17.44 -7.89
CA GLY A 251 6.17 -16.14 -7.24
C GLY A 251 4.99 -15.23 -7.59
N ASP A 252 4.03 -15.71 -8.41
CA ASP A 252 2.82 -14.96 -8.71
C ASP A 252 1.83 -15.02 -7.54
N THR A 253 1.39 -13.84 -7.08
CA THR A 253 0.45 -13.71 -5.97
C THR A 253 -0.92 -13.30 -6.46
N GLY A 254 -1.96 -13.97 -5.94
CA GLY A 254 -3.35 -13.67 -6.25
C GLY A 254 -4.31 -13.97 -5.10
N TYR A 255 -5.59 -13.64 -5.32
CA TYR A 255 -6.68 -14.03 -4.45
C TYR A 255 -7.57 -15.03 -5.20
N PHE A 256 -7.87 -16.14 -4.55
CA PHE A 256 -8.62 -17.24 -5.12
C PHE A 256 -9.74 -17.65 -4.16
N ASN A 257 -10.86 -18.13 -4.71
CA ASN A 257 -11.84 -18.77 -3.86
C ASN A 257 -11.34 -20.16 -3.41
N GLU A 258 -12.09 -20.84 -2.56
CA GLU A 258 -11.76 -22.17 -2.01
C GLU A 258 -11.53 -23.26 -3.07
N PHE A 259 -11.99 -23.04 -4.30
CA PHE A 259 -11.81 -23.96 -5.43
C PHE A 259 -10.61 -23.61 -6.32
N GLY A 260 -9.86 -22.56 -5.97
CA GLY A 260 -8.72 -22.08 -6.77
C GLY A 260 -9.15 -21.23 -7.96
N VAL A 261 -10.38 -20.72 -7.99
CA VAL A 261 -10.84 -19.78 -9.02
C VAL A 261 -10.45 -18.37 -8.58
N SER A 262 -9.72 -17.64 -9.43
CA SER A 262 -9.28 -16.29 -9.12
C SER A 262 -10.46 -15.35 -8.87
N MET A 263 -10.39 -14.55 -7.81
CA MET A 263 -11.36 -13.50 -7.49
C MET A 263 -11.21 -12.29 -8.41
N ARG A 264 -10.14 -12.23 -9.16
CA ARG A 264 -9.81 -11.16 -10.07
C ARG A 264 -10.47 -11.40 -11.42
N LYS A 265 -11.30 -10.47 -11.90
CA LYS A 265 -11.71 -10.50 -13.31
C LYS A 265 -10.51 -10.29 -14.20
N ALA A 266 -10.54 -10.86 -15.40
CA ALA A 266 -9.51 -10.61 -16.42
C ALA A 266 -9.35 -9.11 -16.74
N PHE A 267 -10.41 -8.32 -16.53
CA PHE A 267 -10.41 -6.87 -16.75
C PHE A 267 -11.20 -6.12 -15.70
N LEU A 268 -10.70 -4.94 -15.29
CA LEU A 268 -11.44 -3.96 -14.49
C LEU A 268 -12.65 -3.44 -15.30
N ARG A 269 -13.70 -3.07 -14.58
CA ARG A 269 -14.92 -2.51 -15.17
C ARG A 269 -14.70 -1.14 -15.81
N ALA A 270 -13.86 -0.32 -15.20
CA ALA A 270 -13.47 0.99 -15.67
C ALA A 270 -11.97 1.22 -15.45
N PRO A 271 -11.31 1.99 -16.32
CA PRO A 271 -9.89 2.34 -16.18
C PRO A 271 -9.63 3.51 -15.22
N LEU A 272 -10.65 4.00 -14.53
CA LEU A 272 -10.60 5.15 -13.61
C LEU A 272 -11.46 4.86 -12.38
N ASP A 273 -11.10 5.48 -11.24
CA ASP A 273 -11.94 5.48 -10.04
C ASP A 273 -13.02 6.58 -10.14
N PHE A 274 -14.22 6.29 -9.58
CA PHE A 274 -15.32 7.26 -9.42
C PHE A 274 -15.63 8.11 -10.66
N THR A 275 -16.09 7.47 -11.75
CA THR A 275 -16.24 8.16 -13.02
C THR A 275 -17.69 8.25 -13.49
N ARG A 276 -17.99 9.37 -14.18
CA ARG A 276 -19.22 9.55 -14.93
C ARG A 276 -18.94 9.26 -16.41
N VAL A 277 -19.71 8.37 -17.01
CA VAL A 277 -19.71 8.17 -18.46
C VAL A 277 -20.34 9.42 -19.12
N SER A 278 -19.56 10.15 -19.90
CA SER A 278 -20.03 11.32 -20.65
C SER A 278 -20.52 10.97 -22.05
N SER A 279 -19.99 9.89 -22.66
CA SER A 279 -20.44 9.41 -23.96
C SER A 279 -20.28 7.90 -24.07
N ASN A 280 -21.33 7.21 -24.48
CA ASN A 280 -21.35 5.77 -24.67
C ASN A 280 -20.79 5.34 -26.02
N PHE A 281 -20.40 4.07 -26.13
CA PHE A 281 -20.12 3.39 -27.38
C PHE A 281 -21.34 3.48 -28.32
N ASN A 282 -21.12 4.01 -29.54
CA ASN A 282 -22.18 4.16 -30.54
C ASN A 282 -21.60 4.19 -31.96
N MET A 283 -21.91 3.20 -32.77
CA MET A 283 -21.40 3.08 -34.14
C MET A 283 -22.01 4.10 -35.11
N ARG A 284 -23.08 4.84 -34.72
CA ARG A 284 -23.78 5.83 -35.52
C ARG A 284 -23.96 7.16 -34.77
N ARG A 285 -22.88 7.72 -34.20
CA ARG A 285 -22.93 8.97 -33.42
C ARG A 285 -22.62 10.17 -34.27
N LEU A 286 -23.40 11.27 -34.09
CA LEU A 286 -23.04 12.59 -34.61
C LEU A 286 -21.80 13.11 -33.87
N HIS A 287 -20.70 13.32 -34.60
CA HIS A 287 -19.45 13.75 -34.02
C HIS A 287 -19.53 15.21 -33.53
N PRO A 288 -19.21 15.52 -32.25
CA PRO A 288 -19.46 16.84 -31.68
C PRO A 288 -18.67 17.99 -32.38
N ILE A 289 -17.46 17.66 -32.87
CA ILE A 289 -16.60 18.64 -33.56
C ILE A 289 -16.90 18.69 -35.04
N THR A 290 -16.87 17.58 -35.76
CA THR A 290 -16.97 17.54 -37.23
C THR A 290 -18.41 17.59 -37.75
N LYS A 291 -19.40 17.43 -36.85
CA LYS A 291 -20.86 17.38 -37.22
C LYS A 291 -21.21 16.30 -38.25
N GLN A 292 -20.36 15.32 -38.45
CA GLN A 292 -20.61 14.18 -39.35
C GLN A 292 -20.99 12.94 -38.51
N VAL A 293 -21.76 12.03 -39.09
CA VAL A 293 -22.02 10.74 -38.46
C VAL A 293 -20.75 9.92 -38.52
N LYS A 294 -20.11 9.74 -37.34
CA LYS A 294 -18.89 8.94 -37.17
C LYS A 294 -19.05 7.98 -36.00
N PRO A 295 -18.55 6.74 -36.12
CA PRO A 295 -18.62 5.79 -35.05
C PRO A 295 -17.82 6.26 -33.84
N HIS A 296 -18.43 6.18 -32.64
CA HIS A 296 -17.76 6.30 -31.37
C HIS A 296 -17.41 4.90 -30.87
N ARG A 297 -16.13 4.49 -31.07
CA ARG A 297 -15.64 3.13 -30.90
C ARG A 297 -15.22 2.79 -29.47
N GLY A 298 -15.51 3.68 -28.51
CA GLY A 298 -15.16 3.53 -27.11
C GLY A 298 -16.20 4.15 -26.18
N ILE A 299 -15.80 4.34 -24.94
CA ILE A 299 -16.55 5.08 -23.92
C ILE A 299 -15.71 6.26 -23.48
N ASP A 300 -16.36 7.42 -23.34
CA ASP A 300 -15.74 8.61 -22.77
C ASP A 300 -16.06 8.70 -21.27
N TYR A 301 -15.04 8.70 -20.45
CA TYR A 301 -15.13 8.91 -19.01
C TYR A 301 -14.73 10.35 -18.68
N ALA A 302 -15.68 11.15 -18.21
CA ALA A 302 -15.39 12.51 -17.76
C ALA A 302 -14.66 12.47 -16.41
N ALA A 303 -13.47 13.08 -16.38
CA ALA A 303 -12.68 13.23 -15.17
C ALA A 303 -11.75 14.45 -15.29
N PRO A 304 -11.37 15.10 -14.18
CA PRO A 304 -10.42 16.21 -14.20
C PRO A 304 -9.06 15.79 -14.81
N THR A 305 -8.40 16.76 -15.46
CA THR A 305 -7.01 16.56 -15.91
C THR A 305 -6.11 16.16 -14.73
N GLY A 306 -5.25 15.15 -14.94
CA GLY A 306 -4.37 14.63 -13.90
C GLY A 306 -4.95 13.43 -13.14
N THR A 307 -6.25 13.08 -13.30
CA THR A 307 -6.82 11.87 -12.69
C THR A 307 -6.05 10.63 -13.16
N PRO A 308 -5.61 9.73 -12.22
CA PRO A 308 -4.90 8.51 -12.58
C PRO A 308 -5.70 7.59 -13.48
N ILE A 309 -5.05 7.02 -14.49
CA ILE A 309 -5.61 6.01 -15.39
C ILE A 309 -4.95 4.67 -15.09
N PHE A 310 -5.76 3.63 -14.90
CA PHE A 310 -5.28 2.28 -14.59
C PHE A 310 -5.35 1.37 -15.82
N SER A 311 -4.36 0.48 -15.94
CA SER A 311 -4.47 -0.65 -16.86
C SER A 311 -5.64 -1.53 -16.44
N THR A 312 -6.59 -1.78 -17.36
CA THR A 312 -7.76 -2.60 -17.04
C THR A 312 -7.45 -4.08 -16.93
N GLY A 313 -6.32 -4.56 -17.44
CA GLY A 313 -5.89 -5.96 -17.37
C GLY A 313 -4.36 -6.08 -17.34
N ASP A 314 -3.87 -7.26 -16.97
CA ASP A 314 -2.45 -7.60 -17.14
C ASP A 314 -2.10 -7.62 -18.63
N GLY A 315 -0.97 -7.03 -19.03
CA GLY A 315 -0.65 -6.97 -20.44
C GLY A 315 0.75 -6.41 -20.76
N ARG A 316 0.96 -6.18 -22.04
CA ARG A 316 2.15 -5.52 -22.57
C ARG A 316 1.74 -4.29 -23.36
N VAL A 317 2.38 -3.18 -23.11
CA VAL A 317 2.22 -1.93 -23.86
C VAL A 317 2.73 -2.16 -25.30
N ILE A 318 1.82 -2.09 -26.28
CA ILE A 318 2.17 -2.23 -27.69
C ILE A 318 2.42 -0.87 -28.35
N GLU A 319 1.78 0.20 -27.83
CA GLU A 319 2.03 1.58 -28.24
C GLU A 319 1.93 2.53 -27.04
N SER A 320 2.81 3.53 -27.00
CA SER A 320 2.77 4.68 -26.11
C SER A 320 3.35 5.87 -26.85
N SER A 321 2.48 6.67 -27.49
CA SER A 321 2.86 7.70 -28.47
C SER A 321 1.89 8.88 -28.46
N TYR A 322 2.09 9.81 -29.40
CA TYR A 322 1.24 10.98 -29.65
C TYR A 322 0.89 11.08 -31.12
N ASN A 323 -0.36 11.44 -31.43
CA ASN A 323 -0.75 11.95 -32.73
C ASN A 323 -1.89 13.00 -32.60
N ASN A 324 -2.16 13.76 -33.64
CA ASN A 324 -3.13 14.85 -33.60
C ASN A 324 -4.59 14.43 -33.35
N THR A 325 -4.95 13.18 -33.66
CA THR A 325 -6.30 12.64 -33.42
C THR A 325 -6.45 12.13 -32.01
N ASN A 326 -5.55 11.21 -31.58
CA ASN A 326 -5.65 10.52 -30.30
C ASN A 326 -5.05 11.33 -29.12
N GLY A 327 -4.29 12.40 -29.42
CA GLY A 327 -3.47 13.07 -28.43
C GLY A 327 -2.35 12.14 -27.93
N ASN A 328 -1.99 12.24 -26.67
CA ASN A 328 -1.18 11.21 -26.01
C ASN A 328 -2.05 9.98 -25.84
N TYR A 329 -1.51 8.79 -26.19
CA TYR A 329 -2.25 7.54 -26.11
C TYR A 329 -1.39 6.35 -25.72
N ILE A 330 -2.04 5.33 -25.15
CA ILE A 330 -1.45 4.06 -24.77
C ILE A 330 -2.34 2.93 -25.29
N PHE A 331 -1.73 1.92 -25.93
CA PHE A 331 -2.40 0.68 -26.32
C PHE A 331 -1.75 -0.48 -25.60
N ILE A 332 -2.56 -1.34 -24.99
CA ILE A 332 -2.10 -2.49 -24.22
C ILE A 332 -2.70 -3.76 -24.81
N ARG A 333 -1.85 -4.74 -25.08
CA ARG A 333 -2.26 -6.10 -25.50
C ARG A 333 -2.33 -7.00 -24.28
N HIS A 334 -3.45 -7.69 -24.13
CA HIS A 334 -3.75 -8.60 -23.03
C HIS A 334 -3.91 -10.02 -23.61
N GLY A 335 -2.88 -10.85 -23.44
CA GLY A 335 -2.84 -12.17 -24.09
C GLY A 335 -2.82 -12.06 -25.61
N ASN A 336 -3.51 -12.97 -26.29
CA ASN A 336 -3.46 -13.08 -27.77
C ASN A 336 -4.57 -12.25 -28.44
N SER A 337 -5.75 -12.12 -27.83
CA SER A 337 -6.96 -11.63 -28.50
C SER A 337 -7.40 -10.23 -28.07
N TYR A 338 -6.96 -9.74 -26.91
CA TYR A 338 -7.52 -8.52 -26.36
C TYR A 338 -6.58 -7.33 -26.49
N VAL A 339 -7.13 -6.17 -26.86
CA VAL A 339 -6.42 -4.89 -26.83
C VAL A 339 -7.28 -3.83 -26.17
N THR A 340 -6.70 -3.06 -25.26
CA THR A 340 -7.33 -1.84 -24.72
C THR A 340 -6.57 -0.61 -25.16
N LYS A 341 -7.31 0.49 -25.41
CA LYS A 341 -6.73 1.75 -25.82
C LYS A 341 -7.20 2.87 -24.89
N TYR A 342 -6.26 3.75 -24.57
CA TYR A 342 -6.42 4.87 -23.65
C TYR A 342 -5.96 6.14 -24.38
N LEU A 343 -6.86 7.08 -24.67
CA LEU A 343 -6.59 8.24 -25.51
C LEU A 343 -6.82 9.56 -24.75
N HIS A 344 -6.34 10.66 -25.34
CA HIS A 344 -6.43 12.04 -24.86
C HIS A 344 -5.71 12.31 -23.54
N LEU A 345 -4.66 11.51 -23.21
CA LEU A 345 -3.95 11.58 -21.94
C LEU A 345 -3.21 12.92 -21.80
N HIS A 346 -3.14 13.41 -20.55
CA HIS A 346 -2.23 14.49 -20.17
C HIS A 346 -0.79 13.99 -20.13
N LYS A 347 -0.57 12.84 -19.45
CA LYS A 347 0.75 12.22 -19.25
C LYS A 347 0.67 10.70 -19.46
N ARG A 348 1.70 10.16 -20.10
CA ARG A 348 1.93 8.71 -20.23
C ARG A 348 2.98 8.31 -19.20
N SER A 349 2.71 7.28 -18.40
CA SER A 349 3.60 6.79 -17.34
C SER A 349 4.28 5.46 -17.67
N VAL A 350 4.01 4.92 -18.88
CA VAL A 350 4.57 3.65 -19.36
C VAL A 350 5.06 3.76 -20.79
N SER A 351 6.03 2.92 -21.16
CA SER A 351 6.67 2.91 -22.47
C SER A 351 6.29 1.67 -23.27
N LYS A 352 6.42 1.73 -24.62
CA LYS A 352 6.25 0.58 -25.52
C LYS A 352 7.15 -0.59 -25.10
N GLY A 353 6.59 -1.80 -25.09
CA GLY A 353 7.27 -3.03 -24.67
C GLY A 353 7.16 -3.34 -23.18
N GLN A 354 6.81 -2.38 -22.33
CA GLN A 354 6.69 -2.56 -20.89
C GLN A 354 5.53 -3.52 -20.55
N ARG A 355 5.76 -4.43 -19.60
CA ARG A 355 4.69 -5.22 -18.97
C ARG A 355 3.98 -4.36 -17.93
N VAL A 356 2.67 -4.48 -17.86
CA VAL A 356 1.82 -3.80 -16.88
C VAL A 356 0.91 -4.81 -16.19
N LYS A 357 0.60 -4.55 -14.94
CA LYS A 357 -0.37 -5.32 -14.15
C LYS A 357 -1.73 -4.61 -14.17
N GLN A 358 -2.81 -5.36 -14.02
CA GLN A 358 -4.15 -4.79 -13.82
C GLN A 358 -4.15 -3.88 -12.58
N GLY A 359 -4.74 -2.68 -12.70
CA GLY A 359 -4.75 -1.68 -11.63
C GLY A 359 -3.46 -0.83 -11.54
N GLN A 360 -2.43 -1.12 -12.34
CA GLN A 360 -1.25 -0.27 -12.41
C GLN A 360 -1.58 1.06 -13.06
N ILE A 361 -1.10 2.17 -12.47
CA ILE A 361 -1.20 3.50 -13.09
C ILE A 361 -0.35 3.53 -14.35
N ILE A 362 -0.98 3.83 -15.50
CA ILE A 362 -0.35 3.90 -16.81
C ILE A 362 -0.27 5.30 -17.38
N GLY A 363 -1.05 6.24 -16.84
CA GLY A 363 -1.09 7.62 -17.30
C GLY A 363 -2.06 8.48 -16.50
N GLN A 364 -2.34 9.66 -17.00
CA GLN A 364 -3.25 10.62 -16.39
C GLN A 364 -4.23 11.17 -17.44
N VAL A 365 -5.48 11.37 -17.04
CA VAL A 365 -6.53 12.00 -17.87
C VAL A 365 -6.09 13.36 -18.36
N GLY A 366 -6.41 13.68 -19.61
CA GLY A 366 -6.13 14.97 -20.22
C GLY A 366 -7.20 15.39 -21.21
N SER A 367 -6.79 16.27 -22.15
CA SER A 367 -7.61 16.77 -23.26
C SER A 367 -6.73 17.00 -24.48
N THR A 368 -5.75 16.13 -24.72
CA THR A 368 -4.81 16.27 -25.84
C THR A 368 -5.39 15.66 -27.11
N GLY A 369 -4.94 16.15 -28.29
CA GLY A 369 -5.46 15.72 -29.58
C GLY A 369 -6.86 16.27 -29.89
N MET A 370 -7.69 15.47 -30.57
CA MET A 370 -9.05 15.88 -30.99
C MET A 370 -10.04 15.65 -29.84
N SER A 371 -9.98 16.49 -28.82
CA SER A 371 -10.81 16.44 -27.62
C SER A 371 -11.51 17.78 -27.37
N THR A 372 -12.75 17.76 -26.87
CA THR A 372 -13.53 18.94 -26.50
C THR A 372 -13.41 19.37 -25.05
N GLY A 373 -12.75 18.58 -24.22
CA GLY A 373 -12.55 18.86 -22.79
C GLY A 373 -11.97 17.65 -22.05
N PRO A 374 -11.59 17.77 -20.78
CA PRO A 374 -10.94 16.70 -20.02
C PRO A 374 -11.79 15.44 -19.94
N HIS A 375 -11.30 14.34 -20.51
CA HIS A 375 -11.89 13.01 -20.45
C HIS A 375 -10.88 11.95 -20.87
N LEU A 376 -11.17 10.69 -20.50
CA LEU A 376 -10.50 9.53 -21.06
C LEU A 376 -11.41 8.89 -22.11
N HIS A 377 -10.93 8.74 -23.34
CA HIS A 377 -11.55 7.87 -24.34
C HIS A 377 -10.95 6.46 -24.19
N TYR A 378 -11.81 5.47 -23.91
CA TYR A 378 -11.40 4.09 -23.64
C TYR A 378 -12.06 3.13 -24.64
N GLU A 379 -11.22 2.36 -25.36
CA GLU A 379 -11.68 1.34 -26.32
C GLU A 379 -11.29 -0.06 -25.87
N PHE A 380 -12.14 -1.05 -26.19
CA PHE A 380 -11.90 -2.47 -25.96
C PHE A 380 -12.06 -3.25 -27.26
N LEU A 381 -11.03 -3.99 -27.65
CA LEU A 381 -11.02 -4.80 -28.86
C LEU A 381 -10.85 -6.28 -28.53
N ILE A 382 -11.54 -7.13 -29.29
CA ILE A 382 -11.35 -8.58 -29.33
C ILE A 382 -10.99 -8.93 -30.77
N ASP A 383 -9.87 -9.58 -30.97
CA ASP A 383 -9.36 -9.96 -32.32
C ASP A 383 -9.40 -8.81 -33.34
N GLY A 384 -9.06 -7.59 -32.87
CA GLY A 384 -9.04 -6.38 -33.68
C GLY A 384 -10.40 -5.70 -33.88
N VAL A 385 -11.51 -6.28 -33.46
CA VAL A 385 -12.86 -5.72 -33.56
C VAL A 385 -13.23 -4.94 -32.31
N HIS A 386 -13.76 -3.73 -32.45
CA HIS A 386 -14.20 -2.89 -31.34
C HIS A 386 -15.49 -3.43 -30.72
N HIS A 387 -15.50 -3.55 -29.43
CA HIS A 387 -16.65 -3.96 -28.62
C HIS A 387 -17.02 -2.87 -27.63
N ASN A 388 -18.29 -2.82 -27.25
CA ASN A 388 -18.76 -1.89 -26.22
C ASN A 388 -18.17 -2.28 -24.84
N PRO A 389 -17.28 -1.44 -24.26
CA PRO A 389 -16.62 -1.76 -22.99
C PRO A 389 -17.58 -2.00 -21.83
N SER A 390 -18.77 -1.36 -21.81
CA SER A 390 -19.76 -1.55 -20.74
C SER A 390 -20.39 -2.96 -20.72
N THR A 391 -20.47 -3.63 -21.87
CA THR A 391 -21.19 -4.89 -22.01
C THR A 391 -20.27 -6.08 -22.26
N VAL A 392 -19.12 -5.86 -22.88
CA VAL A 392 -18.19 -6.93 -23.27
C VAL A 392 -17.67 -7.70 -22.07
N LEU A 393 -17.45 -7.05 -20.93
CA LEU A 393 -16.95 -7.67 -19.71
C LEU A 393 -17.86 -8.80 -19.16
N LYS A 394 -19.16 -8.77 -19.49
CA LYS A 394 -20.09 -9.85 -19.12
C LYS A 394 -19.87 -11.13 -19.94
N LYS A 395 -19.21 -11.03 -21.09
CA LYS A 395 -18.96 -12.11 -22.05
C LYS A 395 -17.52 -12.62 -22.02
N LEU A 396 -16.64 -11.94 -21.26
CA LEU A 396 -15.23 -12.36 -21.15
C LEU A 396 -15.07 -13.61 -20.31
N PRO A 397 -14.01 -14.41 -20.54
CA PRO A 397 -13.72 -15.57 -19.72
C PRO A 397 -13.66 -15.17 -18.23
N LYS A 398 -14.16 -16.05 -17.39
CA LYS A 398 -13.94 -15.94 -15.95
C LYS A 398 -12.43 -15.86 -15.69
N ALA A 399 -12.07 -15.25 -14.58
CA ALA A 399 -10.68 -15.12 -14.17
C ALA A 399 -9.96 -16.48 -14.22
N LYS A 400 -8.66 -16.40 -14.52
CA LYS A 400 -7.76 -17.55 -14.64
C LYS A 400 -7.87 -18.43 -13.38
N GLU A 401 -8.09 -19.72 -13.55
CA GLU A 401 -7.99 -20.69 -12.46
C GLU A 401 -6.52 -20.88 -12.09
N LEU A 402 -6.29 -21.23 -10.83
CA LEU A 402 -4.98 -21.63 -10.34
C LEU A 402 -4.49 -22.85 -11.14
N ASN A 403 -3.18 -22.88 -11.44
CA ASN A 403 -2.58 -24.03 -12.08
C ASN A 403 -2.92 -25.31 -11.29
N PRO A 404 -3.49 -26.35 -11.93
CA PRO A 404 -3.83 -27.61 -11.26
C PRO A 404 -2.71 -28.20 -10.42
N LEU A 405 -1.45 -28.03 -10.83
CA LEU A 405 -0.27 -28.51 -10.10
C LEU A 405 -0.12 -27.86 -8.72
N PHE A 406 -0.59 -26.61 -8.54
CA PHE A 406 -0.48 -25.89 -7.27
C PHE A 406 -1.72 -26.00 -6.40
N LYS A 407 -2.79 -26.67 -6.90
CA LYS A 407 -4.08 -26.71 -6.21
C LYS A 407 -4.00 -27.40 -4.84
N LYS A 408 -3.20 -28.46 -4.72
CA LYS A 408 -3.03 -29.17 -3.44
C LYS A 408 -2.35 -28.27 -2.41
N ASP A 409 -1.23 -27.68 -2.75
CA ASP A 409 -0.49 -26.75 -1.90
C ASP A 409 -1.36 -25.54 -1.48
N PHE A 410 -2.11 -24.98 -2.42
CA PHE A 410 -3.08 -23.93 -2.15
C PHE A 410 -4.09 -24.33 -1.08
N ILE A 411 -4.76 -25.48 -1.24
CA ILE A 411 -5.78 -25.96 -0.29
C ILE A 411 -5.19 -26.15 1.11
N GLU A 412 -4.00 -26.75 1.19
CA GLU A 412 -3.29 -26.93 2.46
C GLU A 412 -2.92 -25.58 3.10
N SER A 413 -2.44 -24.64 2.32
CA SER A 413 -2.00 -23.31 2.81
C SER A 413 -3.16 -22.47 3.36
N ILE A 414 -4.37 -22.59 2.80
CA ILE A 414 -5.54 -21.79 3.24
C ILE A 414 -6.32 -22.42 4.38
N SER A 415 -6.13 -23.73 4.68
CA SER A 415 -6.97 -24.51 5.60
C SER A 415 -7.14 -23.84 6.97
N TYR A 416 -6.04 -23.44 7.60
CA TYR A 416 -6.04 -22.81 8.92
C TYR A 416 -6.75 -21.44 8.91
N VAL A 417 -6.43 -20.58 7.95
CA VAL A 417 -7.00 -19.23 7.90
C VAL A 417 -8.49 -19.27 7.52
N LYS A 418 -8.89 -20.24 6.73
CA LYS A 418 -10.29 -20.49 6.36
C LYS A 418 -11.10 -20.86 7.62
N GLU A 419 -10.67 -21.87 8.38
CA GLU A 419 -11.33 -22.27 9.64
C GLU A 419 -11.45 -21.10 10.61
N LYS A 420 -10.37 -20.32 10.81
CA LYS A 420 -10.39 -19.16 11.71
C LYS A 420 -11.30 -18.05 11.22
N LEU A 421 -11.43 -17.83 9.92
CA LEU A 421 -12.31 -16.83 9.36
C LEU A 421 -13.79 -17.23 9.54
N GLU A 422 -14.13 -18.50 9.36
CA GLU A 422 -15.46 -19.06 9.58
C GLU A 422 -15.85 -18.97 11.07
N ASN A 423 -14.99 -19.42 11.98
CA ASN A 423 -15.25 -19.34 13.43
C ASN A 423 -15.42 -17.90 13.94
N ASN A 424 -14.65 -16.95 13.41
CA ASN A 424 -14.79 -15.54 13.80
C ASN A 424 -16.09 -14.94 13.27
N PHE A 425 -16.59 -15.42 12.16
CA PHE A 425 -17.86 -15.02 11.58
C PHE A 425 -19.03 -15.54 12.43
N ASP A 426 -19.02 -16.81 12.82
CA ASP A 426 -20.07 -17.44 13.62
C ASP A 426 -20.17 -16.74 15.00
N SER A 427 -19.05 -16.49 15.67
CA SER A 427 -19.02 -15.77 16.95
C SER A 427 -19.55 -14.32 16.87
N PHE A 428 -19.56 -13.73 15.68
CA PHE A 428 -20.12 -12.38 15.45
C PHE A 428 -21.66 -12.40 15.33
N TYR A 429 -22.26 -13.55 14.96
CA TYR A 429 -23.71 -13.70 14.82
C TYR A 429 -24.38 -14.13 16.11
N ASP A 430 -23.66 -14.85 16.98
CA ASP A 430 -24.18 -15.38 18.25
C ASP A 430 -24.12 -14.36 19.41
N GLY A 431 -23.58 -13.18 19.21
CA GLY A 431 -23.51 -12.06 20.16
C GLY A 431 -24.29 -10.84 19.70
#